data_97cb1ab9ca59ede78911708264498034
#
_entry.id   97cb1ab9ca59ede78911708264498034
#
_cell.length_a   1.000
_cell.length_b   1.000
_cell.length_c   1.000
_cell.angle_alpha   90.00
_cell.angle_beta   90.00
_cell.angle_gamma   90.00
#
_symmetry.space_group_name_H-M   'P 1'
#
loop_
_entity.id
_entity.type
_entity.pdbx_description
1 polymer ?
#
loop_
_entity_poly.entity_id
_entity_poly.type
_entity_poly.pdbx_seq_one_letter_code
_entity_poly.pdbx_strand_id
1 'polypeptide(L)'
;ILWDNYSLSRFGDPRDYAQLNEAFRLYDKEGREGGLTGTYIPHPQRGKDTLVRTEPFLYFENLKANREYLPEGFPLMGANVTFEGELEASESGLHRFLLYYAGYVKVYLDNELLVPERWRTAWNPNSYKFTANLPTGKRIPLRIEWKPDGGESYCGLRVLTPVTDKEQN
;
A
#
# COMPACT_ATOMS: atom_id res chain seq x y z
N ILE A 1 -5.71 -13.64 -1.97
CA ILE A 1 -5.16 -14.98 -1.96
C ILE A 1 -4.53 -15.31 -3.30
N LEU A 2 -5.31 -15.33 -4.37
CA LEU A 2 -4.74 -15.52 -5.71
C LEU A 2 -3.78 -14.39 -6.08
N TRP A 3 -4.05 -13.20 -5.58
CA TRP A 3 -3.19 -12.05 -5.77
C TRP A 3 -1.79 -12.32 -5.22
N ASP A 4 -1.70 -12.82 -3.99
CA ASP A 4 -0.41 -13.11 -3.38
C ASP A 4 0.36 -14.15 -4.16
N ASN A 5 -0.27 -15.29 -4.40
CA ASN A 5 0.39 -16.37 -5.10
C ASN A 5 0.79 -15.97 -6.51
N TYR A 6 -0.08 -15.26 -7.18
CA TYR A 6 0.17 -14.82 -8.55
C TYR A 6 1.31 -13.79 -8.61
N SER A 7 1.23 -12.74 -7.80
CA SER A 7 2.22 -11.67 -7.86
C SER A 7 3.59 -12.11 -7.32
N LEU A 8 3.63 -12.86 -6.24
CA LEU A 8 4.88 -13.34 -5.67
C LEU A 8 5.56 -14.36 -6.59
N SER A 9 4.79 -15.32 -7.10
CA SER A 9 5.31 -16.30 -8.06
C SER A 9 5.77 -15.63 -9.34
N ARG A 10 4.99 -14.68 -9.84
CA ARG A 10 5.29 -13.95 -11.06
C ARG A 10 6.59 -13.17 -10.97
N PHE A 11 6.92 -12.64 -9.78
CA PHE A 11 8.12 -11.86 -9.57
C PHE A 11 9.22 -12.65 -8.84
N GLY A 12 9.06 -13.97 -8.77
CA GLY A 12 10.10 -14.85 -8.29
C GLY A 12 10.32 -14.85 -6.77
N ASP A 13 9.32 -14.41 -5.99
CA ASP A 13 9.42 -14.41 -4.54
C ASP A 13 8.35 -15.31 -3.94
N PRO A 14 8.71 -16.52 -3.46
CA PRO A 14 7.75 -17.45 -2.88
C PRO A 14 7.42 -17.18 -1.41
N ARG A 15 8.02 -16.15 -0.80
CA ARG A 15 7.82 -15.88 0.62
C ARG A 15 6.43 -15.33 0.89
N ASP A 16 5.93 -15.62 2.08
CA ASP A 16 4.57 -15.32 2.49
C ASP A 16 4.52 -13.96 3.20
N TYR A 17 4.27 -12.91 2.45
CA TYR A 17 4.20 -11.55 2.97
C TYR A 17 2.82 -11.30 3.63
N ALA A 18 2.85 -10.68 4.79
CA ALA A 18 1.64 -10.35 5.54
C ALA A 18 1.03 -9.03 5.08
N GLN A 19 -0.26 -8.87 5.37
CA GLN A 19 -0.91 -7.56 5.27
C GLN A 19 -0.37 -6.62 6.34
N LEU A 20 -0.45 -5.32 6.11
CA LEU A 20 0.07 -4.34 7.07
C LEU A 20 -0.55 -4.49 8.45
N ASN A 21 -1.86 -4.72 8.53
CA ASN A 21 -2.57 -4.82 9.81
C ASN A 21 -2.28 -6.12 10.57
N GLU A 22 -1.63 -7.07 9.94
CA GLU A 22 -1.18 -8.30 10.61
C GLU A 22 0.17 -8.11 11.31
N ALA A 23 1.01 -7.21 10.79
CA ALA A 23 2.36 -6.98 11.29
C ALA A 23 2.49 -5.71 12.13
N PHE A 24 1.57 -4.77 11.96
CA PHE A 24 1.63 -3.46 12.60
C PHE A 24 0.28 -3.09 13.19
N ARG A 25 0.30 -2.28 14.24
CA ARG A 25 -0.85 -1.45 14.58
C ARG A 25 -0.83 -0.26 13.65
N LEU A 26 -1.96 0.04 13.04
CA LEU A 26 -2.09 1.15 12.11
C LEU A 26 -2.91 2.26 12.74
N TYR A 27 -2.45 3.49 12.55
CA TYR A 27 -3.12 4.69 13.04
C TYR A 27 -3.39 5.62 11.87
N ASP A 28 -4.55 6.24 11.87
CA ASP A 28 -4.89 7.22 10.84
C ASP A 28 -4.15 8.55 11.09
N LYS A 29 -4.34 9.51 10.21
CA LYS A 29 -3.61 10.78 10.31
C LYS A 29 -4.03 11.62 11.52
N GLU A 30 -5.13 11.29 12.18
CA GLU A 30 -5.53 11.90 13.45
C GLU A 30 -5.06 11.10 14.65
N GLY A 31 -4.34 10.02 14.44
CA GLY A 31 -3.78 9.21 15.53
C GLY A 31 -4.70 8.14 16.08
N ARG A 32 -5.84 7.87 15.42
CA ARG A 32 -6.77 6.82 15.85
C ARG A 32 -6.36 5.48 15.28
N GLU A 33 -6.42 4.46 16.10
CA GLU A 33 -6.09 3.10 15.68
C GLU A 33 -7.18 2.51 14.79
N GLY A 34 -6.80 1.66 13.84
CA GLY A 34 -7.74 0.92 13.00
C GLY A 34 -7.39 0.90 11.52
N GLY A 35 -6.47 1.73 11.09
CA GLY A 35 -6.06 1.79 9.70
C GLY A 35 -5.44 3.12 9.34
N LEU A 36 -4.95 3.22 8.11
CA LEU A 36 -4.43 4.47 7.55
C LEU A 36 -5.58 5.32 7.01
N THR A 37 -5.35 6.60 6.85
CA THR A 37 -6.31 7.47 6.16
C THR A 37 -6.08 7.37 4.67
N GLY A 38 -7.11 6.96 3.92
CA GLY A 38 -7.12 7.01 2.47
C GLY A 38 -7.86 8.25 2.00
N THR A 39 -7.19 9.09 1.22
CA THR A 39 -7.78 10.30 0.64
C THR A 39 -7.72 10.16 -0.87
N TYR A 40 -8.90 10.21 -1.51
CA TYR A 40 -9.04 10.01 -2.94
C TYR A 40 -9.60 11.28 -3.55
N ILE A 41 -8.77 12.00 -4.30
CA ILE A 41 -9.15 13.26 -4.95
C ILE A 41 -9.28 12.97 -6.44
N PRO A 42 -10.50 13.05 -7.02
CA PRO A 42 -10.68 12.72 -8.42
C PRO A 42 -10.01 13.75 -9.33
N HIS A 43 -9.69 13.31 -10.55
CA HIS A 43 -9.26 14.25 -11.58
C HIS A 43 -10.36 15.28 -11.81
N PRO A 44 -10.04 16.60 -11.89
CA PRO A 44 -11.07 17.65 -11.98
C PRO A 44 -12.05 17.50 -13.12
N GLN A 45 -11.64 16.89 -14.22
CA GLN A 45 -12.51 16.66 -15.37
C GLN A 45 -13.38 15.42 -15.24
N ARG A 46 -13.18 14.61 -14.19
CA ARG A 46 -13.88 13.34 -14.01
C ARG A 46 -14.76 13.30 -12.78
N GLY A 47 -14.53 14.19 -11.82
CA GLY A 47 -15.32 14.23 -10.60
C GLY A 47 -14.95 15.42 -9.73
N LYS A 48 -15.74 15.63 -8.67
CA LYS A 48 -15.56 16.78 -7.77
C LYS A 48 -15.39 16.38 -6.31
N ASP A 49 -15.99 15.27 -5.92
CA ASP A 49 -16.08 14.92 -4.50
C ASP A 49 -14.89 14.10 -4.06
N THR A 50 -14.17 14.60 -3.07
CA THR A 50 -13.08 13.88 -2.41
C THR A 50 -13.68 12.80 -1.53
N LEU A 51 -13.13 11.59 -1.61
CA LEU A 51 -13.48 10.49 -0.75
C LEU A 51 -12.39 10.33 0.31
N VAL A 52 -12.78 10.29 1.59
CA VAL A 52 -11.87 10.02 2.70
C VAL A 52 -12.41 8.84 3.48
N ARG A 53 -11.55 7.87 3.76
CA ARG A 53 -11.97 6.71 4.55
C ARG A 53 -10.77 6.07 5.25
N THR A 54 -11.04 5.16 6.17
CA THR A 54 -10.02 4.39 6.86
C THR A 54 -9.69 3.14 6.05
N GLU A 55 -8.40 2.91 5.83
CA GLU A 55 -7.90 1.73 5.13
C GLU A 55 -7.22 0.81 6.13
N PRO A 56 -7.84 -0.30 6.49
CA PRO A 56 -7.24 -1.23 7.46
C PRO A 56 -6.04 -1.99 6.90
N PHE A 57 -5.93 -2.07 5.59
CA PHE A 57 -4.77 -2.64 4.88
C PHE A 57 -4.77 -2.07 3.46
N LEU A 58 -3.65 -2.23 2.76
CA LEU A 58 -3.54 -1.74 1.39
C LEU A 58 -3.52 -2.91 0.42
N TYR A 59 -4.61 -3.02 -0.35
CA TYR A 59 -4.79 -4.11 -1.29
C TYR A 59 -5.76 -3.70 -2.40
N PHE A 60 -5.24 -3.12 -3.45
CA PHE A 60 -6.00 -2.88 -4.68
C PHE A 60 -5.30 -3.63 -5.80
N GLU A 61 -5.84 -4.76 -6.21
CA GLU A 61 -5.25 -5.58 -7.26
C GLU A 61 -5.89 -5.31 -8.62
N ASN A 62 -7.20 -5.24 -8.64
CA ASN A 62 -7.98 -5.01 -9.85
C ASN A 62 -9.22 -4.26 -9.44
N LEU A 63 -9.35 -3.05 -9.92
CA LEU A 63 -10.43 -2.19 -9.48
C LEU A 63 -11.82 -2.79 -9.76
N LYS A 64 -11.97 -3.49 -10.88
CA LYS A 64 -13.25 -4.13 -11.21
C LYS A 64 -13.61 -5.23 -10.22
N ALA A 65 -12.60 -5.99 -9.78
CA ALA A 65 -12.79 -7.05 -8.80
C ALA A 65 -12.96 -6.51 -7.38
N ASN A 66 -12.39 -5.34 -7.11
CA ASN A 66 -12.34 -4.75 -5.77
C ASN A 66 -13.30 -3.57 -5.59
N ARG A 67 -14.39 -3.56 -6.33
CA ARG A 67 -15.37 -2.47 -6.25
C ARG A 67 -15.94 -2.25 -4.86
N GLU A 68 -16.00 -3.28 -4.06
CA GLU A 68 -16.50 -3.19 -2.70
C GLU A 68 -15.63 -2.30 -1.80
N TYR A 69 -14.40 -2.01 -2.22
CA TYR A 69 -13.51 -1.14 -1.46
C TYR A 69 -13.71 0.34 -1.78
N LEU A 70 -14.39 0.65 -2.87
CA LEU A 70 -14.67 2.02 -3.28
C LEU A 70 -16.16 2.17 -3.62
N PRO A 71 -16.74 3.33 -3.36
CA PRO A 71 -18.11 3.58 -3.79
C PRO A 71 -18.24 3.43 -5.31
N GLU A 72 -19.37 2.86 -5.73
CA GLU A 72 -19.65 2.73 -7.16
C GLU A 72 -19.65 4.09 -7.84
N GLY A 73 -19.02 4.14 -9.00
CA GLY A 73 -18.95 5.37 -9.77
C GLY A 73 -17.84 6.32 -9.40
N PHE A 74 -17.01 6.00 -8.39
CA PHE A 74 -15.86 6.85 -8.08
C PHE A 74 -14.84 6.79 -9.22
N PRO A 75 -14.45 7.95 -9.80
CA PRO A 75 -13.56 7.99 -10.96
C PRO A 75 -12.09 7.90 -10.53
N LEU A 76 -11.57 6.69 -10.44
CA LEU A 76 -10.20 6.47 -9.95
C LEU A 76 -9.13 6.85 -10.97
N MET A 77 -9.42 6.76 -12.27
CA MET A 77 -8.42 7.11 -13.30
C MET A 77 -8.00 8.57 -13.19
N GLY A 78 -6.71 8.80 -13.03
CA GLY A 78 -6.15 10.15 -12.89
C GLY A 78 -6.39 10.79 -11.51
N ALA A 79 -6.99 10.07 -10.57
CA ALA A 79 -7.16 10.57 -9.21
C ALA A 79 -5.81 10.68 -8.51
N ASN A 80 -5.74 11.58 -7.54
CA ASN A 80 -4.62 11.63 -6.60
C ASN A 80 -5.05 10.92 -5.33
N VAL A 81 -4.36 9.85 -5.00
CA VAL A 81 -4.68 9.02 -3.84
C VAL A 81 -3.52 9.09 -2.85
N THR A 82 -3.84 9.28 -1.59
CA THR A 82 -2.86 9.28 -0.52
C THR A 82 -3.30 8.32 0.56
N PHE A 83 -2.39 7.46 0.99
CA PHE A 83 -2.57 6.62 2.18
C PHE A 83 -1.59 7.14 3.21
N GLU A 84 -2.07 7.60 4.36
CA GLU A 84 -1.19 8.20 5.35
C GLU A 84 -1.64 7.92 6.77
N GLY A 85 -0.67 7.92 7.66
CA GLY A 85 -0.87 7.66 9.07
C GLY A 85 0.43 7.21 9.69
N GLU A 86 0.31 6.34 10.67
CA GLU A 86 1.47 5.80 11.37
C GLU A 86 1.35 4.30 11.52
N LEU A 87 2.49 3.63 11.53
CA LEU A 87 2.54 2.22 11.86
C LEU A 87 3.39 2.00 13.10
N GLU A 88 3.01 1.00 13.89
CA GLU A 88 3.73 0.61 15.09
C GLU A 88 4.04 -0.87 15.01
N ALA A 89 5.33 -1.20 14.95
CA ALA A 89 5.77 -2.58 14.77
C ALA A 89 5.64 -3.39 16.06
N SER A 90 5.25 -4.64 15.94
CA SER A 90 5.26 -5.62 17.02
C SER A 90 6.60 -6.34 17.17
N GLU A 91 7.46 -6.23 16.15
CA GLU A 91 8.80 -6.82 16.15
C GLU A 91 9.82 -5.75 15.81
N SER A 92 10.99 -5.82 16.47
CA SER A 92 12.12 -4.95 16.14
C SER A 92 12.99 -5.60 15.07
N GLY A 93 13.51 -4.81 14.17
CA GLY A 93 14.49 -5.25 13.21
C GLY A 93 14.16 -4.88 11.79
N LEU A 94 14.83 -5.55 10.85
CA LEU A 94 14.69 -5.27 9.44
C LEU A 94 13.38 -5.86 8.91
N HIS A 95 12.52 -4.98 8.42
CA HIS A 95 11.28 -5.36 7.76
C HIS A 95 11.46 -5.27 6.26
N ARG A 96 10.95 -6.25 5.53
CA ARG A 96 11.00 -6.28 4.06
C ARG A 96 9.63 -6.00 3.51
N PHE A 97 9.51 -4.96 2.72
CA PHE A 97 8.24 -4.53 2.14
C PHE A 97 8.17 -4.93 0.68
N LEU A 98 6.97 -5.30 0.26
CA LEU A 98 6.64 -5.60 -1.13
C LEU A 98 5.53 -4.64 -1.55
N LEU A 99 5.86 -3.74 -2.46
CA LEU A 99 4.91 -2.80 -3.06
C LEU A 99 4.53 -3.34 -4.44
N TYR A 100 3.25 -3.62 -4.64
CA TYR A 100 2.71 -4.06 -5.94
C TYR A 100 1.86 -2.94 -6.51
N TYR A 101 2.17 -2.47 -7.71
CA TYR A 101 1.58 -1.22 -8.19
C TYR A 101 1.44 -1.15 -9.70
N ALA A 102 0.50 -0.31 -10.15
CA ALA A 102 0.42 0.27 -11.48
C ALA A 102 0.01 1.72 -11.32
N GLY A 103 0.36 2.56 -12.29
CA GLY A 103 0.27 4.01 -12.15
C GLY A 103 1.52 4.57 -11.48
N TYR A 104 1.42 5.81 -11.02
CA TYR A 104 2.53 6.48 -10.35
C TYR A 104 2.46 6.23 -8.85
N VAL A 105 3.58 5.94 -8.22
CA VAL A 105 3.63 5.69 -6.78
C VAL A 105 4.90 6.24 -6.16
N LYS A 106 4.79 6.78 -4.94
CA LYS A 106 5.89 7.15 -4.07
C LYS A 106 5.60 6.65 -2.67
N VAL A 107 6.64 6.30 -1.94
CA VAL A 107 6.50 5.87 -0.54
C VAL A 107 7.46 6.66 0.34
N TYR A 108 6.91 7.28 1.37
CA TYR A 108 7.65 7.93 2.44
C TYR A 108 7.46 7.11 3.72
N LEU A 109 8.54 6.82 4.38
CA LEU A 109 8.51 6.14 5.69
C LEU A 109 9.44 6.89 6.63
N ASP A 110 8.94 7.20 7.83
CA ASP A 110 9.64 8.02 8.81
C ASP A 110 10.08 9.37 8.23
N ASN A 111 9.21 9.94 7.38
CA ASN A 111 9.41 11.20 6.66
C ASN A 111 10.58 11.19 5.64
N GLU A 112 11.07 10.01 5.31
CA GLU A 112 12.08 9.84 4.26
C GLU A 112 11.45 9.25 3.00
N LEU A 113 11.84 9.77 1.84
CA LEU A 113 11.41 9.22 0.56
C LEU A 113 12.20 7.94 0.29
N LEU A 114 11.61 6.79 0.65
CA LEU A 114 12.24 5.49 0.44
C LEU A 114 12.02 4.94 -0.97
N VAL A 115 10.87 5.23 -1.55
CA VAL A 115 10.57 4.83 -2.93
C VAL A 115 10.30 6.09 -3.74
N PRO A 116 11.30 6.60 -4.49
CA PRO A 116 11.10 7.71 -5.41
C PRO A 116 10.06 7.36 -6.46
N GLU A 117 9.47 8.35 -7.09
CA GLU A 117 8.37 8.12 -8.01
C GLU A 117 8.69 7.05 -9.05
N ARG A 118 7.80 6.06 -9.12
CA ARG A 118 7.87 4.96 -10.07
C ARG A 118 6.56 4.90 -10.84
N TRP A 119 6.64 4.37 -12.04
CA TRP A 119 5.44 4.21 -12.87
C TRP A 119 5.45 2.86 -13.57
N ARG A 120 4.28 2.25 -13.60
CA ARG A 120 4.03 1.05 -14.40
C ARG A 120 2.65 1.16 -15.04
N THR A 121 2.53 0.65 -16.25
CA THR A 121 1.24 0.57 -16.92
C THR A 121 0.33 -0.46 -16.24
N ALA A 122 -0.98 -0.25 -16.33
CA ALA A 122 -1.97 -1.20 -15.81
C ALA A 122 -1.87 -2.57 -16.50
N TRP A 123 -1.39 -2.61 -17.73
CA TRP A 123 -1.20 -3.86 -18.47
C TRP A 123 -0.04 -4.70 -17.93
N ASN A 124 0.88 -4.09 -17.24
CA ASN A 124 2.09 -4.74 -16.74
C ASN A 124 2.46 -4.16 -15.38
N PRO A 125 1.64 -4.40 -14.35
CA PRO A 125 1.97 -3.97 -13.00
C PRO A 125 3.23 -4.69 -12.53
N ASN A 126 3.92 -4.10 -11.55
CA ASN A 126 5.17 -4.65 -11.07
C ASN A 126 5.26 -4.54 -9.56
N SER A 127 6.20 -5.26 -9.00
CA SER A 127 6.52 -5.14 -7.59
C SER A 127 7.85 -4.41 -7.40
N TYR A 128 7.96 -3.71 -6.28
CA TYR A 128 9.20 -3.08 -5.84
C TYR A 128 9.41 -3.44 -4.37
N LYS A 129 10.59 -3.94 -4.07
CA LYS A 129 10.94 -4.36 -2.71
C LYS A 129 11.84 -3.32 -2.07
N PHE A 130 11.55 -3.00 -0.82
CA PHE A 130 12.40 -2.11 -0.04
C PHE A 130 12.40 -2.58 1.41
N THR A 131 13.36 -2.09 2.18
CA THR A 131 13.53 -2.51 3.58
C THR A 131 13.57 -1.31 4.49
N ALA A 132 13.19 -1.52 5.74
CA ALA A 132 13.32 -0.52 6.78
C ALA A 132 13.58 -1.20 8.12
N ASN A 133 14.46 -0.60 8.90
CA ASN A 133 14.76 -1.05 10.25
C ASN A 133 13.80 -0.32 11.20
N LEU A 134 12.92 -1.06 11.85
CA LEU A 134 11.86 -0.47 12.67
C LEU A 134 11.96 -0.97 14.12
N PRO A 135 11.90 -0.07 15.10
CA PRO A 135 11.81 -0.47 16.51
C PRO A 135 10.38 -0.84 16.88
N THR A 136 10.21 -1.63 17.92
CA THR A 136 8.89 -1.88 18.49
C THR A 136 8.41 -0.68 19.30
N GLY A 137 7.08 -0.53 19.41
CA GLY A 137 6.47 0.42 20.32
C GLY A 137 6.60 1.89 19.93
N LYS A 138 7.05 2.16 18.72
CA LYS A 138 7.19 3.52 18.22
C LYS A 138 6.29 3.71 16.98
N ARG A 139 5.52 4.78 16.98
CA ARG A 139 4.69 5.13 15.81
C ARG A 139 5.57 5.78 14.76
N ILE A 140 5.61 5.18 13.59
CA ILE A 140 6.45 5.62 12.47
C ILE A 140 5.52 6.16 11.38
N PRO A 141 5.68 7.40 10.92
CA PRO A 141 4.86 7.94 9.85
C PRO A 141 5.05 7.17 8.56
N LEU A 142 3.91 6.87 7.90
CA LEU A 142 3.88 6.26 6.58
C LEU A 142 3.00 7.10 5.67
N ARG A 143 3.49 7.40 4.47
CA ARG A 143 2.71 8.10 3.45
C ARG A 143 2.99 7.46 2.10
N ILE A 144 1.94 7.06 1.42
CA ILE A 144 2.01 6.55 0.06
C ILE A 144 1.19 7.48 -0.82
N GLU A 145 1.81 7.96 -1.89
CA GLU A 145 1.13 8.78 -2.90
C GLU A 145 0.99 7.93 -4.16
N TRP A 146 -0.23 7.80 -4.63
CA TRP A 146 -0.56 6.95 -5.75
C TRP A 146 -1.44 7.69 -6.73
N LYS A 147 -1.11 7.58 -8.01
CA LYS A 147 -1.92 8.16 -9.08
C LYS A 147 -2.20 7.08 -10.11
N PRO A 148 -3.34 6.41 -10.03
CA PRO A 148 -3.74 5.44 -11.04
C PRO A 148 -4.05 6.16 -12.36
N ASP A 149 -3.54 5.63 -13.47
CA ASP A 149 -3.71 6.25 -14.79
C ASP A 149 -4.26 5.29 -15.84
N GLY A 150 -4.66 4.10 -15.42
CA GLY A 150 -5.20 3.07 -16.31
C GLY A 150 -6.62 2.68 -15.97
N GLY A 151 -7.20 1.81 -16.77
CA GLY A 151 -8.55 1.29 -16.55
C GLY A 151 -8.64 0.32 -15.38
N GLU A 152 -7.59 -0.42 -15.11
CA GLU A 152 -7.45 -1.27 -13.94
C GLU A 152 -6.33 -0.71 -13.08
N SER A 153 -6.42 -0.92 -11.79
CA SER A 153 -5.51 -0.29 -10.85
C SER A 153 -4.96 -1.29 -9.86
N TYR A 154 -3.71 -1.08 -9.49
CA TYR A 154 -2.99 -1.96 -8.58
C TYR A 154 -2.21 -1.09 -7.60
N CYS A 155 -2.46 -1.28 -6.32
CA CYS A 155 -1.67 -0.66 -5.26
C CYS A 155 -1.83 -1.49 -4.00
N GLY A 156 -0.78 -2.20 -3.63
CA GLY A 156 -0.78 -3.01 -2.42
C GLY A 156 0.57 -2.93 -1.74
N LEU A 157 0.56 -2.96 -0.42
CA LEU A 157 1.78 -2.99 0.36
C LEU A 157 1.69 -4.12 1.38
N ARG A 158 2.67 -5.00 1.32
CA ARG A 158 2.79 -6.15 2.21
C ARG A 158 4.14 -6.14 2.87
N VAL A 159 4.29 -6.93 3.92
CA VAL A 159 5.51 -6.92 4.71
C VAL A 159 5.90 -8.32 5.16
N LEU A 160 7.21 -8.54 5.20
CA LEU A 160 7.81 -9.72 5.81
C LEU A 160 8.51 -9.23 7.07
N THR A 161 8.03 -9.67 8.24
CA THR A 161 8.58 -9.24 9.52
C THR A 161 9.90 -9.94 9.80
N PRO A 162 10.75 -9.41 10.71
CA PRO A 162 12.03 -10.02 10.99
C PRO A 162 11.95 -11.48 11.41
N VAL A 163 10.99 -11.85 12.26
CA VAL A 163 10.81 -13.23 12.70
C VAL A 163 10.37 -14.12 11.55
N THR A 164 9.38 -13.70 10.80
CA THR A 164 8.86 -14.46 9.66
C THR A 164 9.90 -14.60 8.56
N ASP A 165 10.67 -13.54 8.28
CA ASP A 165 11.75 -13.58 7.31
C ASP A 165 12.80 -14.63 7.69
N LYS A 166 13.17 -14.66 8.96
CA LYS A 166 14.12 -15.66 9.47
C LYS A 166 13.58 -17.07 9.37
N GLU A 167 12.29 -17.27 9.66
CA GLU A 167 11.66 -18.58 9.59
C GLU A 167 11.54 -19.11 8.16
N GLN A 168 11.38 -18.21 7.18
CA GLN A 168 11.23 -18.60 5.77
C GLN A 168 12.54 -18.71 5.03
N ASN A 169 13.63 -18.35 5.64
CA ASN A 169 14.97 -18.53 5.11
C ASN A 169 15.65 -19.72 5.77
#